data_9ad6e34bfc7851253e7f49621a2e538c
#
_entry.id   9ad6e34bfc7851253e7f49621a2e538c
#
_cell.length_a   1.000
_cell.length_b   1.000
_cell.length_c   1.000
_cell.angle_alpha   90.00
_cell.angle_beta   90.00
_cell.angle_gamma   90.00
#
_symmetry.space_group_name_H-M   'P 1'
#
loop_
_entity.id
_entity.type
_entity.pdbx_description
1 polymer ?
#
loop_
_entity_poly.entity_id
_entity_poly.type
_entity_poly.pdbx_seq_one_letter_code
_entity_poly.pdbx_strand_id
1 'polypeptide(L)'
;GETFFGAYCPKIITQWGYVVKTLITDQDSRQAVISIWRENPRSSKDIPCTLTLQFFLREASDELWLHTIANMRSNDAWLGVPYDTFNFSAISFFIALHLNKLGVKCKLGELTIQAGSRHIYETDYKKLDSVFTSHFDDKSEISLNNLIDKYKDRPLKFIKILEEMADLEGTEIRPNGMLSERLNYLLYG
;
A
#
# COMPACT_ATOMS: atom_id res chain seq x y z
N GLY A 1 2.52 22.48 -15.05
CA GLY A 1 1.69 21.55 -14.32
C GLY A 1 2.20 21.37 -12.90
N GLU A 2 1.32 21.30 -11.91
CA GLU A 2 1.70 21.07 -10.52
C GLU A 2 2.28 19.66 -10.39
N THR A 3 3.48 19.56 -9.85
CA THR A 3 4.11 18.27 -9.54
C THR A 3 3.75 17.91 -8.11
N PHE A 4 3.00 16.82 -7.90
CA PHE A 4 2.72 16.30 -6.58
C PHE A 4 3.98 15.65 -5.99
N PHE A 5 4.74 16.42 -5.23
CA PHE A 5 5.99 15.99 -4.64
C PHE A 5 5.81 14.83 -3.65
N GLY A 6 4.72 14.84 -2.90
CA GLY A 6 4.36 13.82 -1.91
C GLY A 6 3.68 12.57 -2.47
N ALA A 7 3.46 12.47 -3.80
CA ALA A 7 2.77 11.34 -4.40
C ALA A 7 3.48 10.01 -4.13
N TYR A 8 2.73 9.00 -3.66
CA TYR A 8 3.25 7.68 -3.31
C TYR A 8 3.35 6.74 -4.52
N CYS A 9 2.35 6.78 -5.40
CA CYS A 9 2.19 5.83 -6.49
C CYS A 9 3.44 5.69 -7.38
N PRO A 10 4.07 6.77 -7.88
CA PRO A 10 5.27 6.65 -8.71
C PRO A 10 6.41 5.94 -7.99
N LYS A 11 6.57 6.19 -6.67
CA LYS A 11 7.64 5.59 -5.87
C LYS A 11 7.37 4.11 -5.58
N ILE A 12 6.11 3.74 -5.40
CA ILE A 12 5.71 2.34 -5.19
C ILE A 12 5.96 1.55 -6.47
N ILE A 13 5.55 2.08 -7.62
CA ILE A 13 5.65 1.40 -8.91
C ILE A 13 7.11 1.12 -9.27
N THR A 14 7.98 2.12 -9.16
CA THR A 14 9.41 1.97 -9.52
C THR A 14 10.15 0.96 -8.64
N GLN A 15 9.67 0.69 -7.43
CA GLN A 15 10.29 -0.25 -6.49
C GLN A 15 9.54 -1.59 -6.38
N TRP A 16 8.39 -1.72 -7.05
CA TRP A 16 7.55 -2.91 -6.99
C TRP A 16 8.27 -4.19 -7.40
N GLY A 17 8.91 -4.16 -8.57
CA GLY A 17 9.65 -5.31 -9.11
C GLY A 17 10.78 -5.75 -8.19
N TYR A 18 11.48 -4.81 -7.57
CA TYR A 18 12.51 -5.09 -6.58
C TYR A 18 11.95 -5.85 -5.38
N VAL A 19 10.86 -5.38 -4.78
CA VAL A 19 10.23 -6.03 -3.62
C VAL A 19 9.79 -7.46 -3.94
N VAL A 20 9.07 -7.63 -5.05
CA VAL A 20 8.58 -8.95 -5.47
C VAL A 20 9.75 -9.89 -5.75
N LYS A 21 10.76 -9.45 -6.51
CA LYS A 21 11.95 -10.26 -6.81
C LYS A 21 12.69 -10.66 -5.53
N THR A 22 12.86 -9.73 -4.60
CA THR A 22 13.53 -9.98 -3.32
C THR A 22 12.83 -11.10 -2.55
N LEU A 23 11.51 -11.03 -2.40
CA LEU A 23 10.73 -12.04 -1.65
C LEU A 23 10.66 -13.41 -2.36
N ILE A 24 10.77 -13.44 -3.69
CA ILE A 24 10.86 -14.71 -4.43
C ILE A 24 12.24 -15.36 -4.26
N THR A 25 13.29 -14.54 -4.31
CA THR A 25 14.67 -15.03 -4.25
C THR A 25 15.03 -15.50 -2.84
N ASP A 26 14.56 -14.81 -1.82
CA ASP A 26 14.82 -15.08 -0.42
C ASP A 26 13.56 -14.74 0.41
N GLN A 27 12.83 -15.79 0.81
CA GLN A 27 11.59 -15.64 1.58
C GLN A 27 11.85 -15.12 3.00
N ASP A 28 13.05 -15.29 3.54
CA ASP A 28 13.46 -14.75 4.84
C ASP A 28 14.04 -13.33 4.76
N SER A 29 14.07 -12.76 3.57
CA SER A 29 14.66 -11.45 3.33
C SER A 29 14.03 -10.35 4.19
N ARG A 30 14.88 -9.44 4.64
CA ARG A 30 14.52 -8.20 5.33
C ARG A 30 14.70 -6.96 4.45
N GLN A 31 15.01 -7.18 3.16
CA GLN A 31 15.36 -6.12 2.21
C GLN A 31 14.17 -5.69 1.33
N ALA A 32 13.01 -6.35 1.44
CA ALA A 32 11.83 -6.00 0.67
C ALA A 32 11.20 -4.71 1.19
N VAL A 33 11.78 -3.57 0.82
CA VAL A 33 11.42 -2.24 1.29
C VAL A 33 11.10 -1.33 0.11
N ILE A 34 10.01 -0.58 0.23
CA ILE A 34 9.67 0.57 -0.61
C ILE A 34 9.98 1.84 0.18
N SER A 35 10.84 2.71 -0.32
CA SER A 35 11.11 4.02 0.25
C SER A 35 10.16 5.06 -0.35
N ILE A 36 9.33 5.66 0.48
CA ILE A 36 8.45 6.77 0.11
C ILE A 36 9.15 8.11 0.37
N TRP A 37 9.86 8.20 1.50
CA TRP A 37 10.65 9.37 1.82
C TRP A 37 11.79 9.58 0.82
N ARG A 38 12.18 10.82 0.61
CA ARG A 38 13.32 11.18 -0.25
C ARG A 38 14.54 11.52 0.58
N GLU A 39 15.70 11.13 0.07
CA GLU A 39 16.98 11.40 0.68
C GLU A 39 17.24 12.90 0.88
N ASN A 40 16.87 13.73 -0.11
CA ASN A 40 16.97 15.18 -0.07
C ASN A 40 15.59 15.81 -0.32
N PRO A 41 14.72 15.88 0.69
CA PRO A 41 13.40 16.47 0.53
C PRO A 41 13.53 17.99 0.31
N ARG A 42 12.82 18.49 -0.69
CA ARG A 42 12.71 19.94 -0.91
C ARG A 42 11.74 20.54 0.09
N SER A 43 11.92 21.82 0.42
CA SER A 43 10.90 22.55 1.15
C SER A 43 9.60 22.59 0.35
N SER A 44 8.56 21.94 0.86
CA SER A 44 7.25 21.84 0.23
C SER A 44 6.20 21.63 1.32
N LYS A 45 4.96 22.08 1.08
CA LYS A 45 3.81 21.72 1.91
C LYS A 45 3.36 20.28 1.65
N ASP A 46 3.63 19.75 0.45
CA ASP A 46 3.30 18.40 0.01
C ASP A 46 4.49 17.45 0.28
N ILE A 47 4.70 17.12 1.56
CA ILE A 47 5.74 16.18 2.01
C ILE A 47 5.07 14.89 2.49
N PRO A 48 5.49 13.69 2.01
CA PRO A 48 4.89 12.42 2.40
C PRO A 48 4.95 12.22 3.93
N CYS A 49 3.87 11.69 4.49
CA CYS A 49 3.84 11.25 5.89
C CYS A 49 4.50 9.89 6.08
N THR A 50 4.42 9.02 5.08
CA THR A 50 5.04 7.69 5.08
C THR A 50 6.52 7.79 4.74
N LEU A 51 7.35 7.09 5.49
CA LEU A 51 8.79 6.96 5.26
C LEU A 51 9.08 5.74 4.38
N THR A 52 8.63 4.57 4.84
CA THR A 52 8.86 3.28 4.17
C THR A 52 7.68 2.34 4.35
N LEU A 53 7.53 1.43 3.39
CA LEU A 53 6.73 0.21 3.53
C LEU A 53 7.71 -0.98 3.44
N GLN A 54 7.70 -1.84 4.44
CA GLN A 54 8.54 -3.04 4.49
C GLN A 54 7.68 -4.29 4.53
N PHE A 55 8.07 -5.30 3.76
CA PHE A 55 7.33 -6.53 3.58
C PHE A 55 8.15 -7.73 4.03
N PHE A 56 7.50 -8.68 4.70
CA PHE A 56 8.13 -9.90 5.21
C PHE A 56 7.26 -11.09 4.90
N LEU A 57 7.88 -12.18 4.47
CA LEU A 57 7.23 -13.48 4.50
C LEU A 57 7.65 -14.21 5.79
N ARG A 58 6.67 -14.78 6.49
CA ARG A 58 6.92 -15.57 7.70
C ARG A 58 6.03 -16.80 7.69
N GLU A 59 6.62 -17.94 8.03
CA GLU A 59 5.90 -19.18 8.17
C GLU A 59 5.24 -19.28 9.54
N ALA A 60 3.97 -19.65 9.55
CA ALA A 60 3.22 -19.97 10.76
C ALA A 60 2.16 -21.03 10.43
N SER A 61 2.11 -22.11 11.20
CA SER A 61 1.14 -23.20 11.03
C SER A 61 1.16 -23.81 9.63
N ASP A 62 2.35 -24.07 9.07
CA ASP A 62 2.58 -24.63 7.73
C ASP A 62 2.07 -23.74 6.58
N GLU A 63 1.82 -22.45 6.86
CA GLU A 63 1.41 -21.46 5.89
C GLU A 63 2.36 -20.25 5.87
N LEU A 64 2.55 -19.67 4.70
CA LEU A 64 3.39 -18.50 4.52
C LEU A 64 2.52 -17.23 4.56
N TRP A 65 2.91 -16.26 5.37
CA TRP A 65 2.18 -15.02 5.61
C TRP A 65 2.98 -13.80 5.22
N LEU A 66 2.40 -12.91 4.41
CA LEU A 66 2.99 -11.62 4.06
C LEU A 66 2.59 -10.56 5.08
N HIS A 67 3.52 -10.17 5.94
CA HIS A 67 3.36 -9.07 6.89
C HIS A 67 3.88 -7.77 6.29
N THR A 68 3.30 -6.65 6.70
CA THR A 68 3.68 -5.32 6.25
C THR A 68 3.88 -4.39 7.43
N ILE A 69 4.99 -3.64 7.44
CA ILE A 69 5.22 -2.54 8.38
C ILE A 69 5.27 -1.24 7.59
N ALA A 70 4.38 -0.32 7.93
CA ALA A 70 4.38 1.05 7.44
C ALA A 70 5.02 1.98 8.49
N ASN A 71 6.16 2.58 8.16
CA ASN A 71 6.82 3.56 9.01
C ASN A 71 6.43 4.96 8.56
N MET A 72 5.88 5.76 9.46
CA MET A 72 5.39 7.10 9.20
C MET A 72 6.04 8.11 10.14
N ARG A 73 6.40 9.32 9.61
CA ARG A 73 6.84 10.43 10.47
C ARG A 73 5.68 11.04 11.23
N SER A 74 4.49 11.01 10.63
CA SER A 74 3.28 11.63 11.16
C SER A 74 2.06 10.91 10.61
N ASN A 75 1.00 10.80 11.41
CA ASN A 75 -0.26 10.20 11.00
C ASN A 75 -1.43 10.91 11.69
N ASP A 76 -2.39 11.38 10.90
CA ASP A 76 -3.66 11.92 11.39
C ASP A 76 -4.58 10.77 11.81
N ALA A 77 -5.02 10.77 13.05
CA ALA A 77 -5.84 9.68 13.58
C ALA A 77 -7.28 9.69 13.04
N TRP A 78 -7.77 10.83 12.56
CA TRP A 78 -9.15 10.95 12.06
C TRP A 78 -9.29 10.46 10.61
N LEU A 79 -8.53 11.03 9.69
CA LEU A 79 -8.59 10.67 8.28
C LEU A 79 -7.40 9.80 7.85
N GLY A 80 -6.21 10.10 8.35
CA GLY A 80 -4.98 9.41 7.95
C GLY A 80 -5.03 7.92 8.28
N VAL A 81 -5.33 7.54 9.52
CA VAL A 81 -5.34 6.12 9.92
C VAL A 81 -6.29 5.27 9.07
N PRO A 82 -7.57 5.63 8.86
CA PRO A 82 -8.47 4.83 8.03
C PRO A 82 -7.97 4.70 6.58
N TYR A 83 -7.59 5.82 5.96
CA TYR A 83 -7.12 5.80 4.56
C TYR A 83 -5.79 5.06 4.40
N ASP A 84 -4.84 5.27 5.31
CA ASP A 84 -3.54 4.61 5.26
C ASP A 84 -3.68 3.10 5.51
N THR A 85 -4.55 2.69 6.45
CA THR A 85 -4.86 1.28 6.69
C THR A 85 -5.42 0.63 5.44
N PHE A 86 -6.38 1.26 4.77
CA PHE A 86 -6.94 0.75 3.53
C PHE A 86 -5.87 0.67 2.42
N ASN A 87 -5.15 1.76 2.18
CA ASN A 87 -4.16 1.84 1.11
C ASN A 87 -3.01 0.84 1.29
N PHE A 88 -2.46 0.73 2.50
CA PHE A 88 -1.36 -0.20 2.76
C PHE A 88 -1.82 -1.66 2.74
N SER A 89 -3.05 -1.94 3.20
CA SER A 89 -3.65 -3.27 3.05
C SER A 89 -3.85 -3.63 1.59
N ALA A 90 -4.30 -2.69 0.75
CA ALA A 90 -4.45 -2.91 -0.68
C ALA A 90 -3.10 -3.16 -1.37
N ILE A 91 -2.05 -2.40 -1.03
CA ILE A 91 -0.69 -2.62 -1.54
C ILE A 91 -0.20 -4.02 -1.15
N SER A 92 -0.36 -4.40 0.12
CA SER A 92 0.03 -5.72 0.62
C SER A 92 -0.72 -6.84 -0.10
N PHE A 93 -2.02 -6.66 -0.30
CA PHE A 93 -2.87 -7.59 -1.04
C PHE A 93 -2.36 -7.81 -2.48
N PHE A 94 -2.03 -6.73 -3.20
CA PHE A 94 -1.52 -6.86 -4.57
C PHE A 94 -0.11 -7.47 -4.63
N ILE A 95 0.75 -7.24 -3.65
CA ILE A 95 2.04 -7.94 -3.54
C ILE A 95 1.81 -9.42 -3.31
N ALA A 96 0.93 -9.80 -2.39
CA ALA A 96 0.59 -11.20 -2.13
C ALA A 96 0.02 -11.90 -3.37
N LEU A 97 -0.88 -11.23 -4.11
CA LEU A 97 -1.39 -11.76 -5.38
C LEU A 97 -0.29 -11.98 -6.42
N HIS A 98 0.66 -11.03 -6.54
CA HIS A 98 1.77 -11.14 -7.47
C HIS A 98 2.69 -12.29 -7.10
N LEU A 99 3.04 -12.45 -5.82
CA LEU A 99 3.82 -13.56 -5.30
C LEU A 99 3.15 -14.90 -5.58
N ASN A 100 1.84 -15.02 -5.31
CA ASN A 100 1.06 -16.22 -5.59
C ASN A 100 1.07 -16.59 -7.08
N LYS A 101 0.91 -15.60 -7.97
CA LYS A 101 1.00 -15.79 -9.41
C LYS A 101 2.37 -16.32 -9.86
N LEU A 102 3.43 -15.91 -9.17
CA LEU A 102 4.81 -16.34 -9.45
C LEU A 102 5.24 -17.61 -8.68
N GLY A 103 4.30 -18.30 -8.02
CA GLY A 103 4.50 -19.59 -7.38
C GLY A 103 4.82 -19.53 -5.88
N VAL A 104 4.98 -18.35 -5.29
CA VAL A 104 5.15 -18.19 -3.83
C VAL A 104 3.76 -18.07 -3.20
N LYS A 105 3.24 -19.20 -2.73
CA LYS A 105 1.90 -19.24 -2.10
C LYS A 105 1.95 -18.63 -0.72
N CYS A 106 1.33 -17.47 -0.57
CA CYS A 106 1.23 -16.77 0.71
C CYS A 106 -0.16 -16.18 0.93
N LYS A 107 -0.49 -16.01 2.21
CA LYS A 107 -1.66 -15.28 2.70
C LYS A 107 -1.25 -13.90 3.19
N LEU A 108 -2.21 -13.01 3.36
CA LEU A 108 -1.99 -11.73 4.06
C LEU A 108 -1.89 -11.98 5.56
N GLY A 109 -0.81 -11.50 6.13
CA GLY A 109 -0.57 -11.41 7.56
C GLY A 109 -1.00 -10.04 8.12
N GLU A 110 -0.26 -9.57 9.09
CA GLU A 110 -0.54 -8.33 9.82
C GLU A 110 -0.01 -7.10 9.09
N LEU A 111 -0.78 -6.00 9.15
CA LEU A 111 -0.32 -4.66 8.85
C LEU A 111 -0.04 -3.91 10.14
N THR A 112 1.21 -3.51 10.34
CA THR A 112 1.63 -2.67 11.46
C THR A 112 1.89 -1.25 10.97
N ILE A 113 1.24 -0.24 11.56
CA ILE A 113 1.51 1.17 11.29
C ILE A 113 2.24 1.78 12.49
N GLN A 114 3.50 2.16 12.27
CA GLN A 114 4.34 2.86 13.24
C GLN A 114 4.42 4.33 12.89
N ALA A 115 3.87 5.20 13.74
CA ALA A 115 3.90 6.64 13.54
C ALA A 115 4.75 7.33 14.61
N GLY A 116 5.74 8.12 14.18
CA GLY A 116 6.56 8.94 15.08
C GLY A 116 5.75 10.01 15.81
N SER A 117 4.69 10.51 15.16
CA SER A 117 3.72 11.42 15.75
C SER A 117 2.33 11.06 15.29
N ARG A 118 1.39 10.94 16.22
CA ARG A 118 -0.04 10.80 15.91
C ARG A 118 -0.80 12.00 16.45
N HIS A 119 -1.65 12.59 15.64
CA HIS A 119 -2.38 13.81 15.97
C HIS A 119 -3.82 13.75 15.45
N ILE A 120 -4.61 14.69 15.92
CA ILE A 120 -5.96 14.99 15.46
C ILE A 120 -6.04 16.50 15.33
N TYR A 121 -6.63 16.99 14.24
CA TYR A 121 -6.85 18.42 14.05
C TYR A 121 -8.02 18.90 14.90
N GLU A 122 -7.89 20.08 15.50
CA GLU A 122 -8.93 20.67 16.35
C GLU A 122 -10.29 20.81 15.64
N THR A 123 -10.27 21.00 14.32
CA THR A 123 -11.47 21.06 13.47
C THR A 123 -12.26 19.75 13.48
N ASP A 124 -11.65 18.64 13.85
CA ASP A 124 -12.25 17.29 13.83
C ASP A 124 -12.69 16.81 15.21
N TYR A 125 -12.40 17.53 16.29
CA TYR A 125 -12.76 17.14 17.66
C TYR A 125 -14.27 16.85 17.82
N LYS A 126 -15.13 17.74 17.28
CA LYS A 126 -16.59 17.55 17.35
C LYS A 126 -17.08 16.30 16.62
N LYS A 127 -16.36 15.88 15.55
CA LYS A 127 -16.71 14.68 14.80
C LYS A 127 -16.35 13.42 15.60
N LEU A 128 -15.25 13.47 16.35
CA LEU A 128 -14.83 12.38 17.23
C LEU A 128 -15.84 12.08 18.32
N ASP A 129 -16.41 13.10 18.95
CA ASP A 129 -17.43 12.92 19.97
C ASP A 129 -18.63 12.09 19.47
N SER A 130 -19.00 12.30 18.20
CA SER A 130 -20.08 11.52 17.60
C SER A 130 -19.73 10.05 17.36
N VAL A 131 -18.45 9.75 17.09
CA VAL A 131 -17.96 8.37 16.91
C VAL A 131 -17.95 7.61 18.22
N PHE A 132 -17.46 8.24 19.31
CA PHE A 132 -17.43 7.60 20.63
C PHE A 132 -18.82 7.31 21.21
N THR A 133 -19.84 8.03 20.75
CA THR A 133 -21.23 7.82 21.17
C THR A 133 -22.02 6.88 20.27
N SER A 134 -21.48 6.51 19.11
CA SER A 134 -22.13 5.58 18.18
C SER A 134 -21.74 4.13 18.49
N HIS A 135 -22.75 3.23 18.52
CA HIS A 135 -22.48 1.80 18.51
C HIS A 135 -22.26 1.34 17.08
N PHE A 136 -21.04 0.92 16.76
CA PHE A 136 -20.76 0.27 15.49
C PHE A 136 -21.16 -1.20 15.56
N ASP A 137 -22.03 -1.65 14.66
CA ASP A 137 -22.33 -3.05 14.48
C ASP A 137 -21.23 -3.69 13.61
N ASP A 138 -20.37 -4.48 14.23
CA ASP A 138 -19.10 -5.00 13.67
C ASP A 138 -19.32 -6.18 12.69
N LYS A 139 -20.35 -6.11 11.83
CA LYS A 139 -20.80 -7.24 10.99
C LYS A 139 -20.24 -7.31 9.59
N SER A 140 -19.33 -6.42 9.18
CA SER A 140 -18.79 -6.42 7.80
C SER A 140 -17.29 -6.68 7.74
N GLU A 141 -16.85 -7.88 8.11
CA GLU A 141 -15.49 -8.32 7.82
C GLU A 141 -15.35 -8.72 6.34
N ILE A 142 -14.55 -7.98 5.59
CA ILE A 142 -14.09 -8.40 4.26
C ILE A 142 -12.77 -9.13 4.43
N SER A 143 -12.77 -10.44 4.29
CA SER A 143 -11.53 -11.22 4.28
C SER A 143 -10.79 -11.03 2.96
N LEU A 144 -9.68 -10.28 2.99
CA LEU A 144 -8.79 -10.12 1.83
C LEU A 144 -8.15 -11.45 1.41
N ASN A 145 -7.96 -12.39 2.34
CA ASN A 145 -7.44 -13.73 2.02
C ASN A 145 -8.39 -14.53 1.13
N ASN A 146 -9.71 -14.40 1.32
CA ASN A 146 -10.68 -15.01 0.42
C ASN A 146 -10.61 -14.43 -0.99
N LEU A 147 -10.23 -13.16 -1.13
CA LEU A 147 -10.00 -12.52 -2.43
C LEU A 147 -8.71 -13.01 -3.08
N ILE A 148 -7.63 -13.27 -2.31
CA ILE A 148 -6.41 -13.89 -2.84
C ILE A 148 -6.76 -15.23 -3.47
N ASP A 149 -7.45 -16.11 -2.76
CA ASP A 149 -7.84 -17.42 -3.27
C ASP A 149 -8.71 -17.34 -4.53
N LYS A 150 -9.57 -16.34 -4.62
CA LYS A 150 -10.43 -16.11 -5.78
C LYS A 150 -9.68 -15.60 -7.02
N TYR A 151 -8.62 -14.82 -6.84
CA TYR A 151 -7.98 -14.09 -7.93
C TYR A 151 -6.56 -14.56 -8.28
N LYS A 152 -5.93 -15.42 -7.47
CA LYS A 152 -4.54 -15.89 -7.68
C LYS A 152 -4.28 -16.51 -9.06
N ASP A 153 -5.28 -17.15 -9.65
CA ASP A 153 -5.17 -17.81 -10.96
C ASP A 153 -5.68 -16.94 -12.13
N ARG A 154 -6.18 -15.73 -11.85
CA ARG A 154 -6.69 -14.83 -12.89
C ARG A 154 -5.58 -13.91 -13.40
N PRO A 155 -5.60 -13.56 -14.72
CA PRO A 155 -4.70 -12.53 -15.21
C PRO A 155 -5.04 -11.20 -14.51
N LEU A 156 -4.16 -10.75 -13.63
CA LEU A 156 -4.34 -9.51 -12.92
C LEU A 156 -3.99 -8.37 -13.88
N LYS A 157 -5.01 -7.73 -14.45
CA LYS A 157 -4.86 -6.54 -15.30
C LYS A 157 -4.03 -5.46 -14.57
N PHE A 158 -4.17 -5.38 -13.24
CA PHE A 158 -3.41 -4.45 -12.40
C PHE A 158 -1.90 -4.73 -12.43
N ILE A 159 -1.46 -5.99 -12.33
CA ILE A 159 -0.03 -6.34 -12.41
C ILE A 159 0.52 -6.01 -13.79
N LYS A 160 -0.22 -6.31 -14.85
CA LYS A 160 0.17 -5.94 -16.21
C LYS A 160 0.34 -4.43 -16.36
N ILE A 161 -0.52 -3.63 -15.74
CA ILE A 161 -0.41 -2.17 -15.73
C ILE A 161 0.81 -1.72 -14.92
N LEU A 162 1.10 -2.34 -13.77
CA LEU A 162 2.31 -2.06 -13.00
C LEU A 162 3.58 -2.39 -13.79
N GLU A 163 3.60 -3.51 -14.51
CA GLU A 163 4.69 -3.91 -15.40
C GLU A 163 4.86 -2.89 -16.55
N GLU A 164 3.77 -2.53 -17.24
CA GLU A 164 3.77 -1.52 -18.29
C GLU A 164 4.21 -0.14 -17.79
N MET A 165 3.91 0.21 -16.54
CA MET A 165 4.34 1.47 -15.93
C MET A 165 5.80 1.44 -15.49
N ALA A 166 6.32 0.29 -15.06
CA ALA A 166 7.75 0.11 -14.74
C ALA A 166 8.62 0.21 -15.99
N ASP A 167 8.14 -0.28 -17.14
CA ASP A 167 8.83 -0.18 -18.44
C ASP A 167 8.87 1.26 -19.00
N LEU A 168 8.05 2.15 -18.46
CA LEU A 168 8.01 3.58 -18.80
C LEU A 168 9.05 4.41 -18.01
N GLU A 169 10.00 3.79 -17.33
CA GLU A 169 11.12 4.47 -16.69
C GLU A 169 11.91 5.29 -17.71
N GLY A 170 11.74 6.60 -17.68
CA GLY A 170 12.38 7.57 -18.57
C GLY A 170 11.41 8.57 -19.20
N THR A 171 10.11 8.32 -19.16
CA THR A 171 9.10 9.29 -19.57
C THR A 171 8.50 9.97 -18.35
N GLU A 172 8.48 11.32 -18.37
CA GLU A 172 7.76 12.11 -17.36
C GLU A 172 6.33 11.58 -17.24
N ILE A 173 6.00 10.93 -16.12
CA ILE A 173 4.63 10.52 -15.82
C ILE A 173 3.83 11.80 -15.63
N ARG A 174 3.10 12.20 -16.66
CA ARG A 174 2.21 13.36 -16.58
C ARG A 174 1.00 12.99 -15.70
N PRO A 175 0.70 13.79 -14.66
CA PRO A 175 -0.39 13.50 -13.72
C PRO A 175 -1.79 13.55 -14.33
N ASN A 176 -1.94 13.97 -15.60
CA ASN A 176 -3.23 14.30 -16.19
C ASN A 176 -3.82 13.17 -17.03
N GLY A 177 -4.85 12.58 -16.54
CA GLY A 177 -5.87 11.82 -17.29
C GLY A 177 -5.65 10.33 -17.38
N MET A 178 -4.50 9.86 -17.84
CA MET A 178 -4.33 8.44 -18.19
C MET A 178 -4.28 7.51 -16.98
N LEU A 179 -3.76 7.99 -15.84
CA LEU A 179 -3.71 7.20 -14.60
C LEU A 179 -5.09 7.14 -13.93
N SER A 180 -5.84 8.24 -13.94
CA SER A 180 -7.19 8.30 -13.36
C SER A 180 -8.20 7.47 -14.15
N GLU A 181 -8.13 7.48 -15.48
CA GLU A 181 -9.01 6.66 -16.32
C GLU A 181 -8.67 5.17 -16.20
N ARG A 182 -7.39 4.79 -16.19
CA ARG A 182 -6.97 3.40 -15.98
C ARG A 182 -7.25 2.92 -14.57
N LEU A 183 -7.06 3.74 -13.54
CA LEU A 183 -7.41 3.39 -12.16
C LEU A 183 -8.93 3.24 -11.99
N ASN A 184 -9.73 4.12 -12.60
CA ASN A 184 -11.19 4.00 -12.62
C ASN A 184 -11.64 2.74 -13.37
N TYR A 185 -11.02 2.39 -14.50
CA TYR A 185 -11.30 1.16 -15.21
C TYR A 185 -10.94 -0.10 -14.41
N LEU A 186 -9.89 -0.03 -13.57
CA LEU A 186 -9.47 -1.12 -12.68
C LEU A 186 -10.38 -1.30 -11.48
N LEU A 187 -10.95 -0.19 -10.97
CA LEU A 187 -11.80 -0.20 -9.79
C LEU A 187 -13.27 -0.44 -10.12
N TYR A 188 -13.73 -0.05 -11.32
CA TYR A 188 -15.15 -0.01 -11.70
C TYR A 188 -15.47 -0.68 -13.06
N GLY A 189 -14.48 -1.10 -13.82
CA GLY A 189 -14.63 -1.86 -15.07
C GLY A 189 -14.45 -3.35 -14.83
#